data_16a443916efc5ab17d2e55b1731cd9c0
#
_entry.id   16a443916efc5ab17d2e55b1731cd9c0
#
_cell.length_a   1.000
_cell.length_b   1.000
_cell.length_c   1.000
_cell.angle_alpha   90.00
_cell.angle_beta   90.00
_cell.angle_gamma   90.00
#
_symmetry.space_group_name_H-M   'P 1'
#
loop_
_entity.id
_entity.type
_entity.pdbx_description
1 polymer ?
#
loop_
_entity_poly.entity_id
_entity_poly.type
_entity_poly.pdbx_seq_one_letter_code
_entity_poly.pdbx_strand_id
1 'polypeptide(L)'
;MAGDATSSVMRAGDVGRAARRDLQFRIPRRPVVRLGLRARPDEDGWIVDGARKSQVLGGAFAREHMGPLLEACDGTRTLDEIGEVTGIGPQAAFEAVSLLWTGGIVEEGDTEPVPSDPAPELARFLSRLGDSTGVNDSWQDAARRLAAARVAVVGDNELAGEMVAALEPTLPDVRLDGAPRQGDTLVVLIETQGSAGRREEVARRCREAGIPLLRVRAEQEAVTVGPYVDEAFSPCLACASADEPELGPRPEAARRDIVIGLAARAVAALIARATVTHLPGDARRTDLATFTYSDRPVVSRPGCPVCSVAGQGQAPVPVAPSAPVGARYEQSVAIPPAAFVDSKGHQQHYKPSNLRLQREFRDWPVCPRTPLPPADLERLDQPWPVVHPLTDDGSEPDVVARPTLGELATILALSVGVREPLGAEPTGREQPGTAQTPLSAKLRRWTAAGGNIGSVTAYVLVPERGENDGELAPGAYVYIERDHALALIGPAPSEQTGTQGAVPDGVGARIVLTGNVDKVARKYFSFALRIAVQDCGCSFEVIRLVADALGVPLRARARWDEQQIARELGTDPVSEPACIVVDLGGRRAH
;
A
#
# COMPACT_ATOMS: atom_id res chain seq x y z
N MET A 1 36.81 15.18 -2.80
CA MET A 1 36.71 13.85 -2.15
C MET A 1 35.43 13.20 -2.67
N ALA A 2 35.59 12.24 -3.57
CA ALA A 2 34.47 11.52 -4.16
C ALA A 2 33.86 10.60 -3.08
N GLY A 3 32.69 10.93 -2.60
CA GLY A 3 31.91 10.10 -1.71
C GLY A 3 31.38 8.89 -2.48
N ASP A 4 31.89 7.75 -2.09
CA ASP A 4 31.55 6.43 -2.58
C ASP A 4 30.03 6.22 -2.57
N ALA A 5 29.44 6.10 -3.76
CA ALA A 5 28.03 5.75 -3.93
C ALA A 5 27.85 4.27 -3.59
N THR A 6 27.92 3.94 -2.29
CA THR A 6 27.70 2.58 -1.81
C THR A 6 26.28 2.15 -2.14
N SER A 7 26.16 1.16 -3.03
CA SER A 7 24.97 0.37 -3.25
C SER A 7 24.37 -0.03 -1.89
N SER A 8 23.06 0.11 -1.71
CA SER A 8 22.35 -0.23 -0.48
C SER A 8 22.28 -1.76 -0.27
N VAL A 9 23.41 -2.38 -0.10
CA VAL A 9 23.53 -3.80 0.26
C VAL A 9 23.41 -3.91 1.78
N MET A 10 22.49 -4.74 2.24
CA MET A 10 22.34 -5.05 3.67
C MET A 10 23.56 -5.85 4.14
N ARG A 11 24.31 -5.34 5.12
CA ARG A 11 25.51 -6.00 5.65
C ARG A 11 25.17 -6.81 6.89
N ALA A 12 25.70 -8.02 7.00
CA ALA A 12 25.51 -8.90 8.15
C ALA A 12 25.82 -8.22 9.49
N GLY A 13 26.94 -7.47 9.56
CA GLY A 13 27.31 -6.72 10.76
C GLY A 13 26.33 -5.62 11.16
N ASP A 14 25.65 -4.96 10.20
CA ASP A 14 24.63 -3.96 10.50
C ASP A 14 23.36 -4.62 11.07
N VAL A 15 22.93 -5.73 10.47
CA VAL A 15 21.81 -6.53 10.94
C VAL A 15 22.08 -7.11 12.31
N GLY A 16 23.27 -7.67 12.55
CA GLY A 16 23.67 -8.22 13.83
C GLY A 16 23.69 -7.17 14.95
N ARG A 17 24.16 -5.94 14.65
CA ARG A 17 24.07 -4.84 15.63
C ARG A 17 22.63 -4.44 15.95
N ALA A 18 21.76 -4.39 14.94
CA ALA A 18 20.35 -4.12 15.15
C ALA A 18 19.69 -5.23 15.98
N ALA A 19 19.95 -6.49 15.66
CA ALA A 19 19.41 -7.66 16.34
C ALA A 19 19.73 -7.71 17.85
N ARG A 20 20.83 -7.13 18.27
CA ARG A 20 21.21 -7.06 19.70
C ARG A 20 20.43 -6.00 20.48
N ARG A 21 19.78 -5.05 19.82
CA ARG A 21 19.12 -3.89 20.42
C ARG A 21 17.62 -3.88 20.24
N ASP A 22 17.12 -4.53 19.22
CA ASP A 22 15.71 -4.54 18.84
C ASP A 22 15.08 -5.89 19.21
N LEU A 23 14.14 -5.86 20.14
CA LEU A 23 13.41 -7.04 20.63
C LEU A 23 12.54 -7.72 19.56
N GLN A 24 12.33 -7.09 18.41
CA GLN A 24 11.60 -7.69 17.29
C GLN A 24 12.45 -8.74 16.55
N PHE A 25 13.78 -8.73 16.73
CA PHE A 25 14.62 -9.77 16.19
C PHE A 25 14.60 -11.01 17.08
N ARG A 26 14.10 -12.10 16.53
CA ARG A 26 14.09 -13.42 17.16
C ARG A 26 15.10 -14.32 16.45
N ILE A 27 16.39 -14.09 16.72
CA ILE A 27 17.45 -14.87 16.10
C ILE A 27 17.39 -16.30 16.62
N PRO A 28 17.34 -17.33 15.74
CA PRO A 28 17.29 -18.73 16.16
C PRO A 28 18.46 -19.12 17.05
N ARG A 29 18.18 -19.90 18.08
CA ARG A 29 19.22 -20.48 18.96
C ARG A 29 19.93 -21.63 18.30
N ARG A 30 19.16 -22.47 17.58
CA ARG A 30 19.63 -23.61 16.80
C ARG A 30 19.07 -23.46 15.37
N PRO A 31 19.70 -22.63 14.54
CA PRO A 31 19.16 -22.33 13.23
C PRO A 31 19.10 -23.55 12.33
N VAL A 32 18.00 -23.67 11.59
CA VAL A 32 17.83 -24.65 10.51
C VAL A 32 17.44 -23.93 9.23
N VAL A 33 17.99 -24.40 8.10
CA VAL A 33 17.60 -23.88 6.78
C VAL A 33 16.15 -24.27 6.49
N ARG A 34 15.34 -23.31 6.08
CA ARG A 34 13.92 -23.52 5.80
C ARG A 34 13.69 -24.54 4.71
N LEU A 35 12.67 -25.38 4.90
CA LEU A 35 12.30 -26.42 3.95
C LEU A 35 11.85 -25.81 2.61
N GLY A 36 12.28 -26.45 1.51
CA GLY A 36 11.88 -26.06 0.16
C GLY A 36 12.68 -24.89 -0.44
N LEU A 37 13.66 -24.36 0.27
CA LEU A 37 14.63 -23.43 -0.30
C LEU A 37 15.71 -24.19 -1.08
N ARG A 38 16.27 -23.51 -2.11
CA ARG A 38 17.38 -24.01 -2.92
C ARG A 38 18.49 -22.98 -2.87
N ALA A 39 19.59 -23.33 -2.21
CA ALA A 39 20.80 -22.54 -2.18
C ALA A 39 21.80 -23.10 -3.20
N ARG A 40 22.39 -22.23 -4.01
CA ARG A 40 23.41 -22.60 -5.01
C ARG A 40 24.49 -21.54 -5.08
N PRO A 41 25.75 -21.96 -5.32
CA PRO A 41 26.83 -21.01 -5.56
C PRO A 41 26.60 -20.19 -6.84
N ASP A 42 27.13 -18.97 -6.86
CA ASP A 42 27.13 -18.03 -7.96
C ASP A 42 28.51 -17.36 -8.06
N GLU A 43 28.80 -16.63 -9.15
CA GLU A 43 30.11 -15.99 -9.38
C GLU A 43 30.54 -15.09 -8.21
N ASP A 44 29.62 -14.32 -7.64
CA ASP A 44 29.87 -13.37 -6.55
C ASP A 44 29.46 -13.87 -5.16
N GLY A 45 29.01 -15.12 -5.02
CA GLY A 45 28.56 -15.67 -3.74
C GLY A 45 27.54 -16.78 -3.87
N TRP A 46 26.32 -16.58 -3.35
CA TRP A 46 25.25 -17.58 -3.34
C TRP A 46 23.91 -16.97 -3.70
N ILE A 47 23.10 -17.75 -4.40
CA ILE A 47 21.69 -17.44 -4.67
C ILE A 47 20.83 -18.42 -3.88
N VAL A 48 19.84 -17.90 -3.15
CA VAL A 48 18.85 -18.70 -2.43
C VAL A 48 17.47 -18.43 -3.03
N ASP A 49 16.91 -19.44 -3.68
CA ASP A 49 15.60 -19.43 -4.32
C ASP A 49 14.57 -20.19 -3.48
N GLY A 50 13.28 -19.89 -3.71
CA GLY A 50 12.17 -20.57 -3.05
C GLY A 50 11.50 -19.81 -1.92
N ALA A 51 12.11 -18.76 -1.35
CA ALA A 51 11.49 -17.80 -0.46
C ALA A 51 10.55 -16.85 -1.22
N ARG A 52 9.93 -15.88 -0.52
CA ARG A 52 9.07 -14.83 -1.15
C ARG A 52 9.76 -14.09 -2.30
N LYS A 53 11.06 -13.98 -2.25
CA LYS A 53 11.92 -13.44 -3.31
C LYS A 53 13.25 -14.18 -3.28
N SER A 54 13.91 -14.30 -4.42
CA SER A 54 15.30 -14.79 -4.49
C SER A 54 16.23 -13.84 -3.73
N GLN A 55 17.13 -14.40 -2.95
CA GLN A 55 18.16 -13.68 -2.19
C GLN A 55 19.51 -13.88 -2.86
N VAL A 56 20.27 -12.80 -3.01
CA VAL A 56 21.66 -12.84 -3.44
C VAL A 56 22.53 -12.49 -2.25
N LEU A 57 23.37 -13.43 -1.85
CA LEU A 57 24.31 -13.32 -0.72
C LEU A 57 25.70 -13.16 -1.32
N GLY A 58 26.20 -11.93 -1.42
CA GLY A 58 27.44 -11.61 -2.11
C GLY A 58 28.59 -11.22 -1.17
N GLY A 59 29.79 -11.14 -1.76
CA GLY A 59 31.01 -10.71 -1.11
C GLY A 59 31.94 -11.86 -0.70
N ALA A 60 33.18 -11.53 -0.23
CA ALA A 60 34.19 -12.50 0.08
C ALA A 60 33.73 -13.55 1.12
N PHE A 61 33.09 -13.08 2.20
CA PHE A 61 32.53 -13.97 3.22
C PHE A 61 31.53 -14.98 2.62
N ALA A 62 30.64 -14.54 1.73
CA ALA A 62 29.65 -15.44 1.13
C ALA A 62 30.29 -16.49 0.22
N ARG A 63 31.31 -16.11 -0.55
CA ARG A 63 32.05 -17.07 -1.39
C ARG A 63 32.76 -18.14 -0.59
N GLU A 64 33.38 -17.75 0.53
CA GLU A 64 34.25 -18.64 1.31
C GLU A 64 33.51 -19.47 2.35
N HIS A 65 32.51 -18.89 3.02
CA HIS A 65 31.92 -19.45 4.23
C HIS A 65 30.44 -19.81 4.15
N MET A 66 29.71 -19.34 3.12
CA MET A 66 28.23 -19.52 3.10
C MET A 66 27.83 -20.99 2.95
N GLY A 67 28.51 -21.79 2.14
CA GLY A 67 28.22 -23.22 2.00
C GLY A 67 28.34 -23.95 3.35
N PRO A 68 29.53 -23.96 3.99
CA PRO A 68 29.71 -24.57 5.30
C PRO A 68 28.74 -24.01 6.37
N LEU A 69 28.42 -22.70 6.32
CA LEU A 69 27.49 -22.10 7.26
C LEU A 69 26.05 -22.63 7.08
N LEU A 70 25.57 -22.73 5.84
CA LEU A 70 24.23 -23.27 5.56
C LEU A 70 24.12 -24.75 5.93
N GLU A 71 25.18 -25.53 5.71
CA GLU A 71 25.27 -26.95 6.14
C GLU A 71 25.27 -27.08 7.66
N ALA A 72 25.95 -26.16 8.37
CA ALA A 72 26.00 -26.17 9.84
C ALA A 72 24.67 -25.72 10.47
N CYS A 73 23.83 -24.98 9.72
CA CYS A 73 22.46 -24.61 10.12
C CYS A 73 21.50 -25.80 9.93
N ASP A 74 21.68 -26.87 10.70
CA ASP A 74 20.90 -28.11 10.64
C ASP A 74 19.85 -28.25 11.77
N GLY A 75 19.73 -27.25 12.64
CA GLY A 75 18.82 -27.23 13.78
C GLY A 75 19.36 -27.92 15.03
N THR A 76 20.55 -28.50 14.98
CA THR A 76 21.16 -29.20 16.14
C THR A 76 22.18 -28.36 16.88
N ARG A 77 22.85 -27.44 16.19
CA ARG A 77 23.95 -26.62 16.68
C ARG A 77 23.52 -25.25 17.14
N THR A 78 24.11 -24.81 18.25
CA THR A 78 24.01 -23.40 18.68
C THR A 78 24.87 -22.49 17.79
N LEU A 79 24.67 -21.18 17.90
CA LEU A 79 25.44 -20.19 17.13
C LEU A 79 26.93 -20.25 17.43
N ASP A 80 27.31 -20.54 18.69
CA ASP A 80 28.72 -20.68 19.10
C ASP A 80 29.33 -21.92 18.46
N GLU A 81 28.62 -23.06 18.53
CA GLU A 81 29.08 -24.32 17.90
C GLU A 81 29.17 -24.18 16.36
N ILE A 82 28.26 -23.43 15.72
CA ILE A 82 28.37 -23.11 14.30
C ILE A 82 29.60 -22.27 14.01
N GLY A 83 29.88 -21.25 14.84
CA GLY A 83 31.05 -20.41 14.71
C GLY A 83 32.36 -21.22 14.82
N GLU A 84 32.40 -22.23 15.71
CA GLU A 84 33.55 -23.12 15.90
C GLU A 84 33.73 -24.08 14.70
N VAL A 85 32.66 -24.79 14.31
CA VAL A 85 32.76 -25.82 13.26
C VAL A 85 33.05 -25.25 11.88
N THR A 86 32.59 -24.03 11.62
CA THR A 86 32.84 -23.31 10.35
C THR A 86 34.11 -22.44 10.38
N GLY A 87 34.73 -22.30 11.54
CA GLY A 87 35.94 -21.49 11.71
C GLY A 87 35.78 -19.99 11.63
N ILE A 88 34.53 -19.48 11.55
CA ILE A 88 34.25 -18.03 11.42
C ILE A 88 34.16 -17.31 12.77
N GLY A 89 34.04 -18.07 13.86
CA GLY A 89 33.86 -17.57 15.22
C GLY A 89 32.43 -17.13 15.56
N PRO A 90 32.11 -17.01 16.87
CA PRO A 90 30.71 -16.78 17.33
C PRO A 90 30.09 -15.47 16.86
N GLN A 91 30.90 -14.40 16.80
CA GLN A 91 30.41 -13.07 16.37
C GLN A 91 29.99 -13.09 14.90
N ALA A 92 30.80 -13.64 14.01
CA ALA A 92 30.45 -13.69 12.59
C ALA A 92 29.30 -14.67 12.32
N ALA A 93 29.23 -15.79 13.07
CA ALA A 93 28.10 -16.70 13.01
C ALA A 93 26.79 -16.00 13.40
N PHE A 94 26.76 -15.26 14.51
CA PHE A 94 25.59 -14.48 14.92
C PHE A 94 25.19 -13.45 13.88
N GLU A 95 26.13 -12.69 13.31
CA GLU A 95 25.84 -11.66 12.29
C GLU A 95 25.31 -12.27 10.99
N ALA A 96 25.91 -13.37 10.54
CA ALA A 96 25.50 -14.09 9.35
C ALA A 96 24.10 -14.71 9.53
N VAL A 97 23.85 -15.42 10.64
CA VAL A 97 22.55 -16.00 10.95
C VAL A 97 21.47 -14.91 11.11
N SER A 98 21.81 -13.76 11.71
CA SER A 98 20.89 -12.62 11.80
C SER A 98 20.45 -12.13 10.40
N LEU A 99 21.39 -12.05 9.47
CA LEU A 99 21.08 -11.69 8.07
C LEU A 99 20.24 -12.78 7.39
N LEU A 100 20.58 -14.06 7.54
CA LEU A 100 19.83 -15.18 6.98
C LEU A 100 18.40 -15.24 7.54
N TRP A 101 18.23 -15.03 8.84
CA TRP A 101 16.91 -14.98 9.47
C TRP A 101 16.08 -13.81 8.95
N THR A 102 16.68 -12.61 8.83
CA THR A 102 16.01 -11.43 8.26
C THR A 102 15.61 -11.68 6.80
N GLY A 103 16.44 -12.41 6.05
CA GLY A 103 16.15 -12.84 4.68
C GLY A 103 15.09 -13.94 4.57
N GLY A 104 14.67 -14.54 5.69
CA GLY A 104 13.73 -15.67 5.70
C GLY A 104 14.35 -16.97 5.20
N ILE A 105 15.66 -17.15 5.39
CA ILE A 105 16.41 -18.34 4.95
C ILE A 105 16.50 -19.40 6.06
N VAL A 106 16.61 -18.96 7.31
CA VAL A 106 16.68 -19.84 8.47
C VAL A 106 15.55 -19.61 9.45
N GLU A 107 15.21 -20.62 10.24
CA GLU A 107 14.23 -20.61 11.32
C GLU A 107 14.77 -21.39 12.54
N GLU A 108 14.01 -21.41 13.66
CA GLU A 108 14.39 -22.15 14.85
C GLU A 108 14.23 -23.66 14.64
N GLY A 109 15.24 -24.43 14.95
CA GLY A 109 15.26 -25.88 14.87
C GLY A 109 14.98 -26.61 16.18
N ASP A 110 15.19 -25.95 17.32
CA ASP A 110 14.90 -26.50 18.65
C ASP A 110 13.45 -26.19 19.06
N THR A 111 12.53 -26.97 18.53
CA THR A 111 11.08 -26.74 18.68
C THR A 111 10.37 -27.95 19.26
N GLU A 112 9.24 -27.70 19.96
CA GLU A 112 8.37 -28.77 20.42
C GLU A 112 7.77 -29.56 19.27
N PRO A 113 7.56 -30.89 19.42
CA PRO A 113 6.89 -31.71 18.41
C PRO A 113 5.50 -31.20 18.06
N VAL A 114 5.11 -31.36 16.80
CA VAL A 114 3.74 -31.10 16.35
C VAL A 114 2.85 -32.26 16.80
N PRO A 115 1.64 -32.01 17.35
CA PRO A 115 0.76 -33.08 17.86
C PRO A 115 0.32 -34.11 16.80
N SER A 116 0.27 -33.70 15.56
CA SER A 116 0.03 -34.57 14.38
C SER A 116 1.24 -34.47 13.46
N ASP A 117 1.63 -35.56 12.84
CA ASP A 117 2.69 -35.54 11.82
C ASP A 117 2.11 -34.92 10.53
N PRO A 118 2.39 -33.64 10.23
CA PRO A 118 1.80 -32.98 9.08
C PRO A 118 2.42 -33.52 7.79
N ALA A 119 1.62 -33.55 6.73
CA ALA A 119 2.11 -33.94 5.42
C ALA A 119 3.38 -33.14 5.04
N PRO A 120 4.39 -33.76 4.42
CA PRO A 120 5.63 -33.09 4.06
C PRO A 120 5.43 -31.84 3.19
N GLU A 121 4.38 -31.82 2.38
CA GLU A 121 3.99 -30.69 1.54
C GLU A 121 3.53 -29.50 2.38
N LEU A 122 2.77 -29.76 3.44
CA LEU A 122 2.31 -28.71 4.38
C LEU A 122 3.52 -28.14 5.15
N ALA A 123 4.41 -28.99 5.64
CA ALA A 123 5.62 -28.57 6.33
C ALA A 123 6.48 -27.66 5.43
N ARG A 124 6.70 -28.06 4.17
CA ARG A 124 7.41 -27.24 3.17
C ARG A 124 6.69 -25.93 2.87
N PHE A 125 5.39 -25.95 2.76
CA PHE A 125 4.60 -24.75 2.51
C PHE A 125 4.74 -23.74 3.66
N LEU A 126 4.55 -24.18 4.91
CA LEU A 126 4.65 -23.32 6.09
C LEU A 126 6.07 -22.78 6.29
N SER A 127 7.08 -23.63 6.17
CA SER A 127 8.48 -23.24 6.28
C SER A 127 8.89 -22.23 5.18
N ARG A 128 8.47 -22.46 3.93
CA ARG A 128 8.73 -21.57 2.78
C ARG A 128 8.10 -20.19 2.91
N LEU A 129 6.95 -20.06 3.56
CA LEU A 129 6.31 -18.76 3.79
C LEU A 129 7.20 -17.80 4.57
N GLY A 130 8.10 -18.34 5.41
CA GLY A 130 9.19 -17.57 6.00
C GLY A 130 8.78 -16.63 7.09
N ASP A 131 7.77 -16.96 7.86
CA ASP A 131 7.27 -16.22 9.04
C ASP A 131 7.53 -14.71 9.02
N SER A 132 6.81 -13.99 8.17
CA SER A 132 6.96 -12.54 8.06
C SER A 132 6.33 -11.76 9.22
N THR A 133 5.44 -12.40 9.98
CA THR A 133 4.76 -11.78 11.12
C THR A 133 5.58 -11.77 12.41
N GLY A 134 6.59 -12.64 12.51
CA GLY A 134 7.35 -12.84 13.75
C GLY A 134 6.54 -13.53 14.87
N VAL A 135 5.41 -14.15 14.55
CA VAL A 135 4.56 -14.86 15.52
C VAL A 135 5.06 -16.26 15.79
N ASN A 136 5.66 -16.90 14.78
CA ASN A 136 6.22 -18.26 14.88
C ASN A 136 7.74 -18.20 14.85
N ASP A 137 8.39 -19.01 15.66
CA ASP A 137 9.84 -19.18 15.60
C ASP A 137 10.23 -20.21 14.53
N SER A 138 9.29 -21.13 14.19
CA SER A 138 9.47 -22.20 13.20
C SER A 138 8.17 -22.54 12.46
N TRP A 139 8.26 -23.38 11.43
CA TRP A 139 7.09 -23.92 10.75
C TRP A 139 6.25 -24.84 11.66
N GLN A 140 6.87 -25.47 12.66
CA GLN A 140 6.18 -26.32 13.64
C GLN A 140 5.20 -25.48 14.47
N ASP A 141 5.54 -24.25 14.84
CA ASP A 141 4.62 -23.34 15.53
C ASP A 141 3.39 -23.05 14.68
N ALA A 142 3.61 -22.78 13.40
CA ALA A 142 2.52 -22.55 12.45
C ALA A 142 1.63 -23.80 12.30
N ALA A 143 2.24 -24.99 12.25
CA ALA A 143 1.53 -26.26 12.18
C ALA A 143 0.71 -26.53 13.46
N ARG A 144 1.25 -26.24 14.66
CA ARG A 144 0.50 -26.35 15.93
C ARG A 144 -0.72 -25.43 15.96
N ARG A 145 -0.61 -24.21 15.42
CA ARG A 145 -1.75 -23.29 15.29
C ARG A 145 -2.85 -23.87 14.41
N LEU A 146 -2.49 -24.48 13.29
CA LEU A 146 -3.43 -25.14 12.40
C LEU A 146 -4.09 -26.35 13.09
N ALA A 147 -3.29 -27.17 13.77
CA ALA A 147 -3.80 -28.35 14.49
C ALA A 147 -4.73 -28.01 15.66
N ALA A 148 -4.55 -26.86 16.32
CA ALA A 148 -5.38 -26.40 17.43
C ALA A 148 -6.61 -25.60 16.99
N ALA A 149 -6.70 -25.21 15.70
CA ALA A 149 -7.77 -24.35 15.22
C ALA A 149 -9.09 -25.12 15.05
N ARG A 150 -10.18 -24.44 15.39
CA ARG A 150 -11.55 -24.90 15.17
C ARG A 150 -12.22 -23.98 14.16
N VAL A 151 -12.58 -24.49 13.00
CA VAL A 151 -13.12 -23.69 11.91
C VAL A 151 -14.53 -24.16 11.54
N ALA A 152 -15.48 -23.23 11.55
CA ALA A 152 -16.82 -23.47 11.03
C ALA A 152 -16.94 -22.84 9.64
N VAL A 153 -17.43 -23.60 8.67
CA VAL A 153 -17.72 -23.12 7.31
C VAL A 153 -19.22 -23.04 7.12
N VAL A 154 -19.72 -21.87 6.75
CA VAL A 154 -21.15 -21.59 6.62
C VAL A 154 -21.44 -20.88 5.28
N GLY A 155 -22.69 -20.90 4.83
CA GLY A 155 -23.13 -20.18 3.63
C GLY A 155 -23.72 -21.07 2.56
N ASP A 156 -23.21 -21.00 1.33
CA ASP A 156 -23.62 -21.89 0.24
C ASP A 156 -23.24 -23.34 0.56
N ASN A 157 -24.24 -24.22 0.71
CA ASN A 157 -24.01 -25.56 1.25
C ASN A 157 -23.05 -26.42 0.41
N GLU A 158 -23.08 -26.30 -0.91
CA GLU A 158 -22.22 -27.08 -1.79
C GLU A 158 -20.76 -26.57 -1.72
N LEU A 159 -20.56 -25.27 -1.91
CA LEU A 159 -19.22 -24.67 -1.80
C LEU A 159 -18.66 -24.76 -0.38
N ALA A 160 -19.51 -24.66 0.64
CA ALA A 160 -19.08 -24.84 2.02
C ALA A 160 -18.63 -26.28 2.30
N GLY A 161 -19.30 -27.28 1.72
CA GLY A 161 -18.88 -28.68 1.78
C GLY A 161 -17.55 -28.93 1.07
N GLU A 162 -17.38 -28.38 -0.14
CA GLU A 162 -16.11 -28.43 -0.88
C GLU A 162 -14.98 -27.73 -0.10
N MET A 163 -15.27 -26.62 0.58
CA MET A 163 -14.31 -25.91 1.41
C MET A 163 -13.87 -26.70 2.62
N VAL A 164 -14.81 -27.38 3.30
CA VAL A 164 -14.49 -28.30 4.41
C VAL A 164 -13.55 -29.40 3.91
N ALA A 165 -13.88 -30.07 2.81
CA ALA A 165 -13.04 -31.13 2.24
C ALA A 165 -11.64 -30.62 1.85
N ALA A 166 -11.53 -29.39 1.35
CA ALA A 166 -10.24 -28.79 1.02
C ALA A 166 -9.39 -28.43 2.25
N LEU A 167 -10.02 -28.12 3.38
CA LEU A 167 -9.34 -27.73 4.62
C LEU A 167 -9.00 -28.93 5.53
N GLU A 168 -9.77 -30.02 5.50
CA GLU A 168 -9.56 -31.20 6.36
C GLU A 168 -8.10 -31.72 6.39
N PRO A 169 -7.35 -31.77 5.28
CA PRO A 169 -5.96 -32.22 5.31
C PRO A 169 -5.02 -31.29 6.11
N THR A 170 -5.45 -30.06 6.36
CA THR A 170 -4.64 -29.00 7.00
C THR A 170 -5.16 -28.64 8.39
N LEU A 171 -6.47 -28.73 8.60
CA LEU A 171 -7.21 -28.35 9.80
C LEU A 171 -8.03 -29.54 10.30
N PRO A 172 -7.57 -30.27 11.34
CA PRO A 172 -8.27 -31.46 11.82
C PRO A 172 -9.69 -31.19 12.37
N ASP A 173 -9.94 -30.00 12.92
CA ASP A 173 -11.26 -29.61 13.48
C ASP A 173 -11.90 -28.55 12.57
N VAL A 174 -12.27 -28.94 11.35
CA VAL A 174 -13.08 -28.16 10.44
C VAL A 174 -14.46 -28.78 10.27
N ARG A 175 -15.51 -27.98 10.24
CA ARG A 175 -16.87 -28.49 10.14
C ARG A 175 -17.77 -27.65 9.24
N LEU A 176 -18.70 -28.33 8.59
CA LEU A 176 -19.84 -27.73 7.94
C LEU A 176 -20.92 -27.49 9.01
N ASP A 177 -21.16 -26.23 9.38
CA ASP A 177 -22.14 -25.94 10.42
C ASP A 177 -22.89 -24.62 10.13
N GLY A 178 -24.15 -24.59 10.54
CA GLY A 178 -25.01 -23.43 10.40
C GLY A 178 -24.84 -22.34 11.47
N ALA A 179 -24.08 -22.59 12.54
CA ALA A 179 -23.96 -21.64 13.66
C ALA A 179 -22.54 -21.59 14.24
N PRO A 180 -22.02 -20.38 14.55
CA PRO A 180 -20.82 -20.20 15.35
C PRO A 180 -20.98 -20.84 16.73
N ARG A 181 -19.94 -21.53 17.24
CA ARG A 181 -19.88 -22.14 18.57
C ARG A 181 -18.79 -21.46 19.41
N GLN A 182 -19.04 -21.33 20.70
CA GLN A 182 -18.00 -20.83 21.60
C GLN A 182 -16.73 -21.69 21.50
N GLY A 183 -15.59 -21.05 21.32
CA GLY A 183 -14.30 -21.69 21.13
C GLY A 183 -13.92 -21.93 19.67
N ASP A 184 -14.75 -21.54 18.70
CA ASP A 184 -14.30 -21.48 17.31
C ASP A 184 -13.19 -20.44 17.15
N THR A 185 -12.15 -20.82 16.40
CA THR A 185 -11.05 -19.92 16.07
C THR A 185 -11.43 -18.97 14.95
N LEU A 186 -12.25 -19.44 14.02
CA LEU A 186 -12.67 -18.70 12.83
C LEU A 186 -13.97 -19.27 12.27
N VAL A 187 -14.85 -18.37 11.83
CA VAL A 187 -15.97 -18.72 10.97
C VAL A 187 -15.66 -18.27 9.54
N VAL A 188 -15.86 -19.14 8.56
CA VAL A 188 -15.72 -18.82 7.14
C VAL A 188 -17.10 -18.76 6.52
N LEU A 189 -17.51 -17.58 6.06
CA LEU A 189 -18.79 -17.37 5.39
C LEU A 189 -18.59 -17.37 3.87
N ILE A 190 -19.15 -18.36 3.18
CA ILE A 190 -19.14 -18.42 1.71
C ILE A 190 -20.46 -17.91 1.17
N GLU A 191 -20.43 -16.79 0.47
CA GLU A 191 -21.57 -16.15 -0.15
C GLU A 191 -21.59 -16.35 -1.66
N THR A 192 -22.75 -16.77 -2.15
CA THR A 192 -23.17 -16.74 -3.55
C THR A 192 -24.48 -15.99 -3.66
N GLN A 193 -24.93 -15.73 -4.88
CA GLN A 193 -26.21 -15.05 -5.14
C GLN A 193 -27.38 -15.71 -4.39
N GLY A 194 -27.37 -17.04 -4.22
CA GLY A 194 -28.43 -17.79 -3.53
C GLY A 194 -28.34 -17.80 -2.01
N SER A 195 -27.22 -17.39 -1.41
CA SER A 195 -26.98 -17.48 0.04
C SER A 195 -26.83 -16.15 0.76
N ALA A 196 -26.99 -15.03 0.05
CA ALA A 196 -26.75 -13.68 0.57
C ALA A 196 -27.59 -13.31 1.82
N GLY A 197 -28.77 -13.89 2.00
CA GLY A 197 -29.64 -13.61 3.15
C GLY A 197 -29.15 -14.10 4.51
N ARG A 198 -28.09 -14.90 4.56
CA ARG A 198 -27.52 -15.41 5.84
C ARG A 198 -26.46 -14.48 6.45
N ARG A 199 -25.97 -13.52 5.69
CA ARG A 199 -24.82 -12.66 6.05
C ARG A 199 -24.99 -11.96 7.38
N GLU A 200 -26.09 -11.22 7.55
CA GLU A 200 -26.34 -10.44 8.75
C GLU A 200 -26.45 -11.30 10.01
N GLU A 201 -27.14 -12.45 9.89
CA GLU A 201 -27.32 -13.37 11.01
C GLU A 201 -25.99 -14.01 11.44
N VAL A 202 -25.19 -14.49 10.51
CA VAL A 202 -23.87 -15.07 10.80
C VAL A 202 -22.97 -14.02 11.42
N ALA A 203 -22.90 -12.79 10.85
CA ALA A 203 -22.10 -11.71 11.38
C ALA A 203 -22.52 -11.30 12.80
N ARG A 204 -23.83 -11.25 13.06
CA ARG A 204 -24.36 -10.95 14.41
C ARG A 204 -23.94 -12.02 15.42
N ARG A 205 -24.11 -13.30 15.10
CA ARG A 205 -23.72 -14.41 15.99
C ARG A 205 -22.21 -14.46 16.25
N CYS A 206 -21.40 -14.23 15.22
CA CYS A 206 -19.94 -14.16 15.39
C CYS A 206 -19.57 -13.04 16.36
N ARG A 207 -20.18 -11.86 16.21
CA ARG A 207 -19.96 -10.73 17.10
C ARG A 207 -20.38 -11.04 18.53
N GLU A 208 -21.57 -11.56 18.74
CA GLU A 208 -22.09 -11.93 20.07
C GLU A 208 -21.21 -12.96 20.78
N ALA A 209 -20.58 -13.85 20.02
CA ALA A 209 -19.69 -14.88 20.54
C ALA A 209 -18.21 -14.44 20.62
N GLY A 210 -17.85 -13.24 20.12
CA GLY A 210 -16.46 -12.77 20.03
C GLY A 210 -15.58 -13.62 19.10
N ILE A 211 -16.17 -14.20 18.03
CA ILE A 211 -15.48 -15.10 17.09
C ILE A 211 -15.19 -14.35 15.80
N PRO A 212 -13.93 -14.36 15.31
CA PRO A 212 -13.59 -13.74 14.03
C PRO A 212 -14.32 -14.40 12.84
N LEU A 213 -14.67 -13.59 11.85
CA LEU A 213 -15.35 -13.99 10.63
C LEU A 213 -14.50 -13.66 9.40
N LEU A 214 -14.25 -14.64 8.54
CA LEU A 214 -13.72 -14.42 7.20
C LEU A 214 -14.83 -14.62 6.18
N ARG A 215 -15.08 -13.61 5.37
CA ARG A 215 -16.05 -13.69 4.27
C ARG A 215 -15.35 -14.06 2.96
N VAL A 216 -16.02 -14.88 2.16
CA VAL A 216 -15.65 -15.24 0.78
C VAL A 216 -16.86 -15.02 -0.11
N ARG A 217 -16.79 -14.10 -1.08
CA ARG A 217 -17.78 -13.95 -2.14
C ARG A 217 -17.35 -14.78 -3.35
N ALA A 218 -18.18 -15.73 -3.74
CA ALA A 218 -17.92 -16.62 -4.86
C ALA A 218 -18.85 -16.27 -6.04
N GLU A 219 -18.28 -15.74 -7.10
CA GLU A 219 -18.98 -15.30 -8.32
C GLU A 219 -18.38 -16.00 -9.55
N GLN A 220 -19.13 -16.10 -10.64
CA GLN A 220 -18.71 -16.75 -11.88
C GLN A 220 -17.40 -16.19 -12.42
N GLU A 221 -17.22 -14.87 -12.35
CA GLU A 221 -16.07 -14.18 -12.93
C GLU A 221 -14.98 -13.83 -11.92
N ALA A 222 -15.29 -13.91 -10.62
CA ALA A 222 -14.34 -13.51 -9.59
C ALA A 222 -14.58 -14.19 -8.25
N VAL A 223 -13.52 -14.24 -7.43
CA VAL A 223 -13.63 -14.54 -6.00
C VAL A 223 -13.12 -13.34 -5.20
N THR A 224 -13.88 -12.94 -4.18
CA THR A 224 -13.42 -11.94 -3.21
C THR A 224 -13.18 -12.61 -1.86
N VAL A 225 -11.93 -12.58 -1.40
CA VAL A 225 -11.53 -13.07 -0.08
C VAL A 225 -11.38 -11.88 0.86
N GLY A 226 -12.16 -11.86 1.92
CA GLY A 226 -12.32 -10.74 2.85
C GLY A 226 -13.70 -10.10 2.74
N PRO A 227 -14.03 -9.26 3.73
CA PRO A 227 -13.20 -8.85 4.84
C PRO A 227 -12.96 -9.96 5.87
N TYR A 228 -11.86 -9.81 6.62
CA TYR A 228 -11.72 -10.45 7.91
C TYR A 228 -12.28 -9.51 8.97
N VAL A 229 -13.24 -9.98 9.73
CA VAL A 229 -13.94 -9.20 10.75
C VAL A 229 -13.61 -9.75 12.11
N ASP A 230 -12.98 -8.91 12.92
CA ASP A 230 -12.69 -9.17 14.33
C ASP A 230 -13.14 -7.94 15.12
N GLU A 231 -14.06 -8.13 16.06
CA GLU A 231 -14.69 -7.03 16.80
C GLU A 231 -13.68 -6.17 17.56
N ALA A 232 -12.55 -6.76 17.95
CA ALA A 232 -11.53 -6.08 18.74
C ALA A 232 -10.81 -4.95 17.97
N PHE A 233 -10.70 -5.04 16.62
CA PHE A 233 -9.87 -4.08 15.88
C PHE A 233 -10.26 -3.85 14.42
N SER A 234 -11.17 -4.64 13.83
CA SER A 234 -11.52 -4.46 12.42
C SER A 234 -12.87 -3.77 12.24
N PRO A 235 -13.14 -3.15 11.07
CA PRO A 235 -14.48 -2.71 10.70
C PRO A 235 -15.47 -3.87 10.67
N CYS A 236 -16.74 -3.60 10.99
CA CYS A 236 -17.77 -4.64 10.94
C CYS A 236 -18.15 -4.98 9.48
N LEU A 237 -18.82 -6.14 9.30
CA LEU A 237 -19.21 -6.59 7.98
C LEU A 237 -20.19 -5.64 7.28
N ALA A 238 -21.09 -4.99 8.01
CA ALA A 238 -22.00 -4.00 7.44
C ALA A 238 -21.27 -2.78 6.84
N CYS A 239 -20.22 -2.29 7.52
CA CYS A 239 -19.34 -1.25 6.97
C CYS A 239 -18.62 -1.72 5.71
N ALA A 240 -18.04 -2.92 5.78
CA ALA A 240 -17.23 -3.48 4.71
C ALA A 240 -18.01 -3.76 3.43
N SER A 241 -19.32 -4.03 3.53
CA SER A 241 -20.17 -4.39 2.40
C SER A 241 -21.13 -3.29 1.94
N ALA A 242 -21.07 -2.10 2.52
CA ALA A 242 -22.07 -1.05 2.28
C ALA A 242 -22.08 -0.48 0.83
N ASP A 243 -20.94 -0.52 0.13
CA ASP A 243 -20.79 -0.05 -1.26
C ASP A 243 -20.48 -1.20 -2.25
N GLU A 244 -20.71 -2.45 -1.82
CA GLU A 244 -20.47 -3.58 -2.70
C GLU A 244 -21.58 -3.72 -3.73
N PRO A 245 -21.24 -4.04 -4.98
CA PRO A 245 -22.24 -4.39 -5.97
C PRO A 245 -22.97 -5.68 -5.57
N GLU A 246 -24.16 -5.88 -6.12
CA GLU A 246 -24.87 -7.15 -5.97
C GLU A 246 -23.99 -8.33 -6.40
N LEU A 247 -24.26 -9.51 -5.80
CA LEU A 247 -23.55 -10.72 -6.16
C LEU A 247 -23.88 -11.14 -7.59
N GLY A 248 -22.85 -11.34 -8.37
CA GLY A 248 -22.95 -11.95 -9.70
C GLY A 248 -23.39 -13.44 -9.64
N PRO A 249 -23.57 -14.07 -10.81
CA PRO A 249 -23.91 -15.49 -10.90
C PRO A 249 -22.94 -16.36 -10.13
N ARG A 250 -23.43 -17.50 -9.64
CA ARG A 250 -22.63 -18.51 -8.93
C ARG A 250 -21.57 -19.12 -9.87
N PRO A 251 -20.36 -19.48 -9.37
CA PRO A 251 -19.33 -20.08 -10.19
C PRO A 251 -19.72 -21.49 -10.67
N GLU A 252 -19.44 -21.75 -11.95
CA GLU A 252 -19.57 -23.09 -12.54
C GLU A 252 -18.55 -24.08 -11.97
N ALA A 253 -18.81 -25.38 -12.14
CA ALA A 253 -17.98 -26.44 -11.60
C ALA A 253 -16.48 -26.28 -11.90
N ALA A 254 -16.13 -25.93 -13.14
CA ALA A 254 -14.73 -25.76 -13.58
C ALA A 254 -13.96 -24.63 -12.86
N ARG A 255 -14.67 -23.66 -12.26
CA ARG A 255 -14.06 -22.53 -11.54
C ARG A 255 -14.12 -22.70 -10.02
N ARG A 256 -14.95 -23.62 -9.52
CA ARG A 256 -15.11 -23.83 -8.07
C ARG A 256 -13.83 -24.25 -7.37
N ASP A 257 -13.06 -25.15 -7.96
CA ASP A 257 -11.77 -25.59 -7.39
C ASP A 257 -10.81 -24.43 -7.18
N ILE A 258 -10.78 -23.47 -8.12
CA ILE A 258 -9.93 -22.27 -8.00
C ILE A 258 -10.43 -21.37 -6.86
N VAL A 259 -11.74 -21.13 -6.80
CA VAL A 259 -12.38 -20.34 -5.72
C VAL A 259 -12.05 -20.94 -4.36
N ILE A 260 -12.29 -22.25 -4.21
CA ILE A 260 -12.03 -23.00 -2.97
C ILE A 260 -10.54 -22.98 -2.63
N GLY A 261 -9.66 -23.22 -3.61
CA GLY A 261 -8.21 -23.21 -3.39
C GLY A 261 -7.68 -21.86 -2.91
N LEU A 262 -8.15 -20.75 -3.49
CA LEU A 262 -7.76 -19.39 -3.07
C LEU A 262 -8.28 -19.07 -1.66
N ALA A 263 -9.52 -19.45 -1.35
CA ALA A 263 -10.11 -19.25 -0.05
C ALA A 263 -9.46 -20.13 1.03
N ALA A 264 -9.23 -21.42 0.77
CA ALA A 264 -8.58 -22.35 1.69
C ALA A 264 -7.14 -21.91 2.02
N ARG A 265 -6.37 -21.45 1.00
CA ARG A 265 -5.06 -20.85 1.22
C ARG A 265 -5.12 -19.63 2.15
N ALA A 266 -6.11 -18.77 1.97
CA ALA A 266 -6.28 -17.58 2.82
C ALA A 266 -6.60 -17.97 4.27
N VAL A 267 -7.48 -18.96 4.49
CA VAL A 267 -7.80 -19.50 5.82
C VAL A 267 -6.55 -20.09 6.47
N ALA A 268 -5.81 -20.94 5.76
CA ALA A 268 -4.60 -21.55 6.29
C ALA A 268 -3.52 -20.49 6.65
N ALA A 269 -3.30 -19.51 5.79
CA ALA A 269 -2.35 -18.42 6.05
C ALA A 269 -2.78 -17.55 7.24
N LEU A 270 -4.08 -17.26 7.35
CA LEU A 270 -4.66 -16.44 8.42
C LEU A 270 -4.51 -17.13 9.79
N ILE A 271 -4.75 -18.43 9.88
CA ILE A 271 -4.64 -19.21 11.12
C ILE A 271 -3.18 -19.46 11.48
N ALA A 272 -2.38 -19.91 10.50
CA ALA A 272 -0.97 -20.23 10.70
C ALA A 272 -0.12 -19.01 11.12
N ARG A 273 -0.53 -17.79 10.74
CA ARG A 273 0.24 -16.55 10.98
C ARG A 273 1.66 -16.57 10.41
N ALA A 274 1.93 -17.46 9.47
CA ALA A 274 3.27 -17.61 8.90
C ALA A 274 3.62 -16.51 7.89
N THR A 275 2.63 -15.83 7.31
CA THR A 275 2.84 -14.74 6.35
C THR A 275 1.78 -13.67 6.48
N VAL A 276 2.17 -12.43 6.21
CA VAL A 276 1.22 -11.32 6.07
C VAL A 276 0.45 -11.48 4.76
N THR A 277 -0.84 -11.35 4.84
CA THR A 277 -1.78 -11.33 3.72
C THR A 277 -2.39 -9.94 3.54
N HIS A 278 -3.30 -9.75 2.58
CA HIS A 278 -4.09 -8.53 2.49
C HIS A 278 -5.06 -8.34 3.68
N LEU A 279 -5.35 -9.42 4.39
CA LEU A 279 -6.18 -9.40 5.61
C LEU A 279 -5.37 -8.89 6.82
N PRO A 280 -5.98 -8.20 7.76
CA PRO A 280 -7.40 -7.84 7.85
C PRO A 280 -7.77 -6.52 7.16
N GLY A 281 -6.81 -5.78 6.61
CA GLY A 281 -6.99 -4.41 6.13
C GLY A 281 -7.85 -4.30 4.88
N ASP A 282 -7.80 -5.30 4.00
CA ASP A 282 -8.38 -5.27 2.67
C ASP A 282 -9.27 -6.48 2.37
N ALA A 283 -10.17 -6.32 1.41
CA ALA A 283 -10.84 -7.41 0.73
C ALA A 283 -10.25 -7.53 -0.68
N ARG A 284 -9.75 -8.71 -1.05
CA ARG A 284 -9.10 -8.97 -2.34
C ARG A 284 -10.06 -9.61 -3.30
N ARG A 285 -10.35 -8.93 -4.41
CA ARG A 285 -11.08 -9.48 -5.55
C ARG A 285 -10.09 -9.99 -6.58
N THR A 286 -10.16 -11.28 -6.89
CA THR A 286 -9.36 -11.92 -7.94
C THR A 286 -10.26 -12.26 -9.12
N ASP A 287 -9.94 -11.77 -10.31
CA ASP A 287 -10.57 -12.13 -11.56
C ASP A 287 -10.16 -13.54 -11.96
N LEU A 288 -11.12 -14.43 -12.24
CA LEU A 288 -10.87 -15.85 -12.49
C LEU A 288 -10.45 -16.17 -13.94
N ALA A 289 -10.55 -15.20 -14.84
CA ALA A 289 -10.09 -15.35 -16.22
C ALA A 289 -8.62 -14.92 -16.38
N THR A 290 -8.24 -13.81 -15.74
CA THR A 290 -6.92 -13.19 -15.90
C THR A 290 -5.99 -13.43 -14.73
N PHE A 291 -6.50 -13.89 -13.58
CA PHE A 291 -5.81 -13.99 -12.29
C PHE A 291 -5.23 -12.64 -11.80
N THR A 292 -5.69 -11.54 -12.35
CA THR A 292 -5.40 -10.22 -11.78
C THR A 292 -6.22 -9.99 -10.52
N TYR A 293 -5.69 -9.20 -9.61
CA TYR A 293 -6.42 -8.88 -8.38
C TYR A 293 -6.43 -7.38 -8.10
N SER A 294 -7.45 -6.95 -7.39
CA SER A 294 -7.56 -5.62 -6.79
C SER A 294 -7.86 -5.74 -5.30
N ASP A 295 -7.26 -4.88 -4.51
CA ASP A 295 -7.50 -4.81 -3.07
C ASP A 295 -8.40 -3.59 -2.77
N ARG A 296 -9.45 -3.82 -1.98
CA ARG A 296 -10.37 -2.78 -1.53
C ARG A 296 -10.22 -2.62 -0.01
N PRO A 297 -9.86 -1.41 0.48
CA PRO A 297 -9.74 -1.15 1.90
C PRO A 297 -11.05 -1.41 2.64
N VAL A 298 -10.98 -2.08 3.77
CA VAL A 298 -12.11 -2.30 4.67
C VAL A 298 -12.13 -1.19 5.71
N VAL A 299 -13.13 -0.33 5.67
CA VAL A 299 -13.17 0.94 6.42
C VAL A 299 -14.44 1.04 7.24
N SER A 300 -14.32 1.49 8.49
CA SER A 300 -15.48 1.86 9.32
C SER A 300 -16.18 3.08 8.75
N ARG A 301 -17.51 3.06 8.73
CA ARG A 301 -18.32 4.15 8.17
C ARG A 301 -19.02 4.94 9.27
N PRO A 302 -18.99 6.26 9.22
CA PRO A 302 -19.78 7.09 10.13
C PRO A 302 -21.26 6.73 10.01
N GLY A 303 -21.94 6.68 11.16
CA GLY A 303 -23.37 6.37 11.22
C GLY A 303 -23.73 4.89 11.02
N CYS A 304 -22.76 3.97 10.98
CA CYS A 304 -23.04 2.54 10.87
C CYS A 304 -23.94 2.06 12.02
N PRO A 305 -25.09 1.39 11.76
CA PRO A 305 -25.99 0.94 12.82
C PRO A 305 -25.41 -0.19 13.68
N VAL A 306 -24.32 -0.82 13.20
CA VAL A 306 -23.70 -1.98 13.88
C VAL A 306 -22.52 -1.59 14.76
N CYS A 307 -21.63 -0.73 14.29
CA CYS A 307 -20.36 -0.41 14.98
C CYS A 307 -20.15 1.08 15.28
N SER A 308 -21.08 1.97 14.90
CA SER A 308 -20.96 3.38 15.23
C SER A 308 -21.23 3.61 16.72
N VAL A 309 -20.38 4.42 17.35
CA VAL A 309 -20.56 4.88 18.74
C VAL A 309 -21.53 6.06 18.87
N ALA A 310 -22.48 6.22 17.97
CA ALA A 310 -23.51 7.25 18.06
C ALA A 310 -24.24 7.10 19.41
N GLY A 311 -24.16 8.12 20.24
CA GLY A 311 -24.77 8.11 21.58
C GLY A 311 -26.28 7.87 21.50
N GLN A 312 -26.80 7.19 22.50
CA GLN A 312 -28.26 7.01 22.64
C GLN A 312 -28.94 8.39 22.65
N GLY A 313 -29.84 8.62 21.68
CA GLY A 313 -30.59 9.85 21.55
C GLY A 313 -30.16 10.80 20.43
N GLN A 314 -29.12 10.52 19.69
CA GLN A 314 -28.81 11.26 18.47
C GLN A 314 -29.63 10.71 17.28
N ALA A 315 -30.12 11.61 16.42
CA ALA A 315 -30.79 11.21 15.19
C ALA A 315 -29.85 10.33 14.34
N PRO A 316 -30.37 9.27 13.68
CA PRO A 316 -29.54 8.40 12.83
C PRO A 316 -28.86 9.25 11.76
N VAL A 317 -27.55 9.27 11.77
CA VAL A 317 -26.78 9.87 10.67
C VAL A 317 -26.88 8.93 9.46
N PRO A 318 -27.28 9.39 8.28
CA PRO A 318 -27.30 8.55 7.10
C PRO A 318 -25.93 7.94 6.87
N VAL A 319 -25.89 6.62 6.65
CA VAL A 319 -24.65 5.92 6.29
C VAL A 319 -24.22 6.44 4.93
N ALA A 320 -23.00 7.00 4.85
CA ALA A 320 -22.49 7.48 3.57
C ALA A 320 -22.36 6.30 2.59
N PRO A 321 -22.80 6.43 1.32
CA PRO A 321 -22.72 5.35 0.33
C PRO A 321 -21.28 4.95 0.01
N SER A 322 -20.33 5.87 0.14
CA SER A 322 -18.89 5.60 0.06
C SER A 322 -18.18 6.00 1.35
N ALA A 323 -17.07 5.35 1.70
CA ALA A 323 -16.30 5.72 2.87
C ALA A 323 -15.63 7.08 2.65
N PRO A 324 -15.88 8.10 3.51
CA PRO A 324 -15.23 9.40 3.40
C PRO A 324 -13.70 9.27 3.50
N VAL A 325 -12.96 10.20 2.86
CA VAL A 325 -11.48 10.22 2.92
C VAL A 325 -10.97 10.23 4.36
N GLY A 326 -11.62 10.95 5.27
CA GLY A 326 -11.27 10.95 6.69
C GLY A 326 -11.35 9.58 7.33
N ALA A 327 -12.41 8.80 7.08
CA ALA A 327 -12.55 7.44 7.60
C ALA A 327 -11.51 6.47 7.00
N ARG A 328 -11.19 6.64 5.71
CA ARG A 328 -10.13 5.88 5.03
C ARG A 328 -8.76 6.23 5.59
N TYR A 329 -8.51 7.50 5.89
CA TYR A 329 -7.29 7.95 6.52
C TYR A 329 -7.15 7.33 7.93
N GLU A 330 -8.19 7.38 8.77
CA GLU A 330 -8.20 6.74 10.09
C GLU A 330 -7.85 5.25 10.00
N GLN A 331 -8.45 4.53 9.08
CA GLN A 331 -8.12 3.11 8.85
C GLN A 331 -6.66 2.92 8.42
N SER A 332 -6.12 3.81 7.58
CA SER A 332 -4.75 3.70 7.08
C SER A 332 -3.69 3.98 8.14
N VAL A 333 -4.02 4.71 9.19
CA VAL A 333 -3.13 4.99 10.33
C VAL A 333 -3.36 4.04 11.50
N ALA A 334 -4.42 3.24 11.49
CA ALA A 334 -4.66 2.23 12.49
C ALA A 334 -3.53 1.20 12.51
N ILE A 335 -3.04 0.89 13.70
CA ILE A 335 -2.01 -0.14 13.88
C ILE A 335 -2.73 -1.47 14.16
N PRO A 336 -2.71 -2.42 13.21
CA PRO A 336 -3.29 -3.74 13.46
C PRO A 336 -2.49 -4.48 14.53
N PRO A 337 -3.07 -5.51 15.17
CA PRO A 337 -2.33 -6.35 16.11
C PRO A 337 -1.03 -6.88 15.48
N ALA A 338 0.02 -7.03 16.27
CA ALA A 338 1.36 -7.41 15.82
C ALA A 338 1.38 -8.69 14.94
N ALA A 339 0.46 -9.63 15.22
CA ALA A 339 0.31 -10.87 14.46
C ALA A 339 -0.17 -10.66 13.00
N PHE A 340 -0.57 -9.46 12.63
CA PHE A 340 -0.99 -9.10 11.26
C PHE A 340 -0.01 -8.14 10.56
N VAL A 341 1.12 -7.83 11.19
CA VAL A 341 2.11 -6.88 10.67
C VAL A 341 3.33 -7.62 10.15
N ASP A 342 3.87 -7.19 9.01
CA ASP A 342 5.14 -7.69 8.48
C ASP A 342 6.33 -7.03 9.20
N SER A 343 6.64 -7.50 10.40
CA SER A 343 7.75 -6.98 11.19
C SER A 343 9.12 -7.24 10.55
N LYS A 344 9.28 -8.33 9.80
CA LYS A 344 10.53 -8.62 9.05
C LYS A 344 10.63 -7.81 7.78
N GLY A 345 9.53 -7.58 7.06
CA GLY A 345 9.51 -6.76 5.85
C GLY A 345 9.90 -5.32 6.10
N HIS A 346 9.61 -4.80 7.28
CA HIS A 346 10.02 -3.48 7.72
C HIS A 346 11.55 -3.28 7.72
N GLN A 347 12.31 -4.31 7.94
CA GLN A 347 13.78 -4.26 7.97
C GLN A 347 14.42 -4.38 6.58
N GLN A 348 13.64 -4.66 5.55
CA GLN A 348 14.11 -4.86 4.17
C GLN A 348 13.76 -3.66 3.26
N HIS A 349 13.95 -2.43 3.71
CA HIS A 349 13.50 -1.20 3.02
C HIS A 349 14.09 -0.98 1.63
N TYR A 350 15.25 -1.53 1.34
CA TYR A 350 15.94 -1.29 0.08
C TYR A 350 15.70 -2.41 -0.92
N LYS A 351 14.70 -2.21 -1.80
CA LYS A 351 14.51 -3.06 -2.98
C LYS A 351 14.84 -2.23 -4.22
N PRO A 352 15.57 -2.77 -5.22
CA PRO A 352 15.79 -2.07 -6.50
C PRO A 352 14.48 -1.62 -7.17
N SER A 353 13.39 -2.38 -6.97
CA SER A 353 12.05 -2.00 -7.41
C SER A 353 11.57 -0.66 -6.83
N ASN A 354 11.98 -0.29 -5.60
CA ASN A 354 11.60 0.98 -5.00
C ASN A 354 12.30 2.18 -5.66
N LEU A 355 13.49 1.97 -6.22
CA LEU A 355 14.18 3.01 -7.02
C LEU A 355 13.51 3.19 -8.39
N ARG A 356 12.97 2.11 -8.98
CA ARG A 356 12.19 2.20 -10.22
C ARG A 356 10.91 3.02 -10.02
N LEU A 357 10.23 2.87 -8.86
CA LEU A 357 9.04 3.66 -8.54
C LEU A 357 9.26 5.17 -8.61
N GLN A 358 10.48 5.65 -8.29
CA GLN A 358 10.81 7.07 -8.37
C GLN A 358 10.74 7.61 -9.81
N ARG A 359 11.00 6.76 -10.79
CA ARG A 359 11.04 7.10 -12.22
C ARG A 359 9.80 6.63 -12.99
N GLU A 360 8.82 6.08 -12.31
CA GLU A 360 7.55 5.67 -12.89
C GLU A 360 6.60 6.87 -12.90
N PHE A 361 6.65 7.61 -14.00
CA PHE A 361 5.80 8.77 -14.23
C PHE A 361 4.49 8.35 -14.88
N ARG A 362 3.40 9.04 -14.53
CA ARG A 362 2.15 8.94 -15.26
C ARG A 362 2.26 9.76 -16.55
N ASP A 363 1.59 9.32 -17.58
CA ASP A 363 1.59 9.96 -18.87
C ASP A 363 0.17 10.01 -19.47
N TRP A 364 -0.11 11.03 -20.25
CA TRP A 364 -1.35 11.25 -20.99
C TRP A 364 -1.01 11.47 -22.47
N PRO A 365 -0.64 10.41 -23.21
CA PRO A 365 -0.02 10.52 -24.53
C PRO A 365 -0.94 11.09 -25.60
N VAL A 366 -2.27 10.97 -25.42
CA VAL A 366 -3.27 11.45 -26.38
C VAL A 366 -3.78 12.87 -26.07
N CYS A 367 -3.39 13.46 -24.93
CA CYS A 367 -3.85 14.78 -24.53
C CYS A 367 -2.94 15.88 -25.11
N PRO A 368 -3.51 16.99 -25.64
CA PRO A 368 -2.75 18.16 -26.06
C PRO A 368 -1.90 18.70 -24.90
N ARG A 369 -0.65 19.06 -25.20
CA ARG A 369 0.33 19.53 -24.19
C ARG A 369 0.69 20.99 -24.40
N THR A 370 0.76 21.72 -23.30
CA THR A 370 1.29 23.07 -23.23
C THR A 370 2.60 23.01 -22.46
N PRO A 371 3.77 23.17 -23.11
CA PRO A 371 5.05 23.29 -22.42
C PRO A 371 5.03 24.48 -21.46
N LEU A 372 5.60 24.32 -20.29
CA LEU A 372 5.73 25.40 -19.31
C LEU A 372 7.12 26.07 -19.40
N PRO A 373 7.22 27.37 -19.16
CA PRO A 373 8.51 28.02 -19.03
C PRO A 373 9.28 27.46 -17.83
N PRO A 374 10.64 27.56 -17.84
CA PRO A 374 11.46 27.19 -16.70
C PRO A 374 11.04 27.93 -15.42
N ALA A 375 11.21 27.28 -14.27
CA ALA A 375 10.96 27.92 -12.98
C ALA A 375 11.85 29.16 -12.79
N ASP A 376 11.24 30.27 -12.41
CA ASP A 376 11.93 31.53 -12.15
C ASP A 376 12.52 31.54 -10.73
N LEU A 377 13.72 30.98 -10.60
CA LEU A 377 14.42 30.93 -9.32
C LEU A 377 15.01 32.28 -8.93
N GLU A 378 15.34 33.14 -9.91
CA GLU A 378 15.92 34.48 -9.66
C GLU A 378 14.89 35.39 -8.97
N ARG A 379 13.61 35.24 -9.31
CA ARG A 379 12.52 35.99 -8.68
C ARG A 379 12.36 35.62 -7.21
N LEU A 380 12.65 34.37 -6.82
CA LEU A 380 12.54 33.90 -5.43
C LEU A 380 13.65 34.44 -4.52
N ASP A 381 14.79 34.87 -5.09
CA ASP A 381 15.89 35.49 -4.35
C ASP A 381 15.66 36.99 -4.08
N GLN A 382 14.59 37.56 -4.64
CA GLN A 382 14.23 38.98 -4.41
C GLN A 382 13.39 39.12 -3.13
N PRO A 383 13.32 40.35 -2.56
CA PRO A 383 12.41 40.61 -1.44
C PRO A 383 10.96 40.19 -1.78
N TRP A 384 10.34 39.45 -0.90
CA TRP A 384 8.97 38.99 -1.11
C TRP A 384 7.99 40.16 -1.00
N PRO A 385 6.99 40.26 -1.88
CA PRO A 385 5.93 41.25 -1.78
C PRO A 385 5.04 40.96 -0.58
N VAL A 386 4.37 41.99 -0.07
CA VAL A 386 3.31 41.79 0.92
C VAL A 386 2.08 41.23 0.18
N VAL A 387 1.69 40.01 0.51
CA VAL A 387 0.49 39.38 -0.03
C VAL A 387 -0.64 39.48 0.99
N HIS A 388 -1.73 40.12 0.60
CA HIS A 388 -2.91 40.15 1.44
C HIS A 388 -3.73 38.87 1.21
N PRO A 389 -4.19 38.20 2.31
CA PRO A 389 -5.00 36.99 2.17
C PRO A 389 -6.32 37.31 1.45
N LEU A 390 -6.81 36.36 0.67
CA LEU A 390 -8.13 36.46 0.03
C LEU A 390 -9.19 36.57 1.11
N THR A 391 -10.01 37.63 1.09
CA THR A 391 -11.09 37.85 2.05
C THR A 391 -12.42 37.33 1.53
N ASP A 392 -13.27 36.81 2.44
CA ASP A 392 -14.62 36.29 2.15
C ASP A 392 -15.70 37.37 2.35
N ASP A 393 -15.35 38.66 2.37
CA ASP A 393 -16.25 39.74 2.80
C ASP A 393 -17.32 40.15 1.79
N GLY A 394 -17.46 39.43 0.67
CA GLY A 394 -18.54 39.65 -0.29
C GLY A 394 -18.46 40.93 -1.11
N SER A 395 -17.38 41.74 -0.97
CA SER A 395 -17.17 42.91 -1.80
C SER A 395 -16.85 42.52 -3.25
N GLU A 396 -17.50 43.13 -4.25
CA GLU A 396 -17.21 42.87 -5.67
C GLU A 396 -15.82 43.40 -6.06
N PRO A 397 -14.99 42.62 -6.80
CA PRO A 397 -13.66 43.04 -7.20
C PRO A 397 -13.64 43.83 -8.47
N ASP A 398 -12.76 44.77 -8.52
CA ASP A 398 -12.50 45.51 -9.77
C ASP A 398 -11.57 44.75 -10.75
N VAL A 399 -10.71 43.84 -10.25
CA VAL A 399 -9.80 43.04 -11.10
C VAL A 399 -9.46 41.71 -10.43
N VAL A 400 -9.63 40.59 -11.15
CA VAL A 400 -9.14 39.26 -10.76
C VAL A 400 -7.73 39.07 -11.30
N ALA A 401 -6.72 39.08 -10.43
CA ALA A 401 -5.34 38.75 -10.84
C ALA A 401 -5.25 37.23 -11.05
N ARG A 402 -5.03 36.80 -12.29
CA ARG A 402 -4.68 35.40 -12.60
C ARG A 402 -3.17 35.21 -12.43
N PRO A 403 -2.71 34.04 -11.97
CA PRO A 403 -1.30 33.74 -12.07
C PRO A 403 -0.91 33.70 -13.56
N THR A 404 0.22 34.32 -13.90
CA THR A 404 0.84 34.16 -15.21
C THR A 404 1.26 32.71 -15.43
N LEU A 405 1.51 32.34 -16.68
CA LEU A 405 2.00 31.00 -17.00
C LEU A 405 3.37 30.73 -16.33
N GLY A 406 4.22 31.75 -16.23
CA GLY A 406 5.52 31.69 -15.55
C GLY A 406 5.40 31.48 -14.04
N GLU A 407 4.47 32.17 -13.37
CA GLU A 407 4.19 31.97 -11.94
C GLU A 407 3.63 30.58 -11.69
N LEU A 408 2.67 30.13 -12.49
CA LEU A 408 2.10 28.79 -12.39
C LEU A 408 3.16 27.71 -12.65
N ALA A 409 4.02 27.90 -13.66
CA ALA A 409 5.13 27.00 -13.95
C ALA A 409 6.09 26.86 -12.77
N THR A 410 6.47 27.98 -12.15
CA THR A 410 7.36 28.01 -10.99
C THR A 410 6.73 27.31 -9.78
N ILE A 411 5.45 27.58 -9.49
CA ILE A 411 4.71 26.92 -8.42
C ILE A 411 4.69 25.40 -8.64
N LEU A 412 4.33 24.93 -9.82
CA LEU A 412 4.21 23.49 -10.13
C LEU A 412 5.59 22.79 -10.12
N ALA A 413 6.62 23.42 -10.71
CA ALA A 413 7.96 22.86 -10.75
C ALA A 413 8.50 22.57 -9.34
N LEU A 414 8.37 23.55 -8.43
CA LEU A 414 8.95 23.46 -7.10
C LEU A 414 8.13 22.59 -6.15
N SER A 415 6.80 22.55 -6.32
CA SER A 415 5.93 21.79 -5.43
C SER A 415 5.79 20.32 -5.79
N VAL A 416 5.78 19.97 -7.08
CA VAL A 416 5.51 18.59 -7.55
C VAL A 416 6.56 18.10 -8.55
N GLY A 417 7.28 19.02 -9.19
CA GLY A 417 8.21 18.70 -10.26
C GLY A 417 9.47 17.98 -9.82
N VAL A 418 10.20 17.50 -10.81
CA VAL A 418 11.54 16.93 -10.63
C VAL A 418 12.60 18.01 -10.86
N ARG A 419 13.68 17.94 -10.10
CA ARG A 419 14.77 18.93 -10.16
C ARG A 419 15.70 18.74 -11.36
N GLU A 420 15.79 17.53 -11.88
CA GLU A 420 16.64 17.18 -13.01
C GLU A 420 15.81 17.10 -14.28
N PRO A 421 16.23 17.75 -15.39
CA PRO A 421 15.59 17.53 -16.68
C PRO A 421 15.81 16.06 -17.11
N LEU A 422 14.73 15.32 -17.30
CA LEU A 422 14.78 13.91 -17.72
C LEU A 422 15.03 13.75 -19.23
N GLY A 423 15.22 14.86 -19.96
CA GLY A 423 15.45 14.89 -21.40
C GLY A 423 16.90 15.05 -21.85
N ALA A 424 17.87 15.11 -20.94
CA ALA A 424 19.26 14.98 -21.35
C ALA A 424 19.56 13.50 -21.57
N GLU A 425 19.44 13.03 -22.81
CA GLU A 425 20.09 11.78 -23.22
C GLU A 425 21.53 11.80 -22.72
N PRO A 426 22.06 10.72 -22.11
CA PRO A 426 23.47 10.64 -21.82
C PRO A 426 24.21 10.82 -23.16
N THR A 427 24.90 11.92 -23.35
CA THR A 427 25.76 12.17 -24.51
C THR A 427 27.00 11.29 -24.41
N GLY A 428 26.82 10.00 -24.57
CA GLY A 428 27.85 8.99 -24.62
C GLY A 428 27.37 7.87 -25.52
N ARG A 429 28.04 7.66 -26.65
CA ARG A 429 27.84 6.52 -27.51
C ARG A 429 27.91 5.23 -26.67
N GLU A 430 26.76 4.69 -26.30
CA GLU A 430 26.67 3.37 -25.70
C GLU A 430 26.87 2.30 -26.77
N GLN A 431 27.79 1.40 -26.51
CA GLN A 431 27.95 0.18 -27.32
C GLN A 431 26.75 -0.75 -27.10
N PRO A 432 26.21 -1.37 -28.15
CA PRO A 432 25.09 -2.32 -28.02
C PRO A 432 25.55 -3.53 -27.20
N GLY A 433 25.01 -3.70 -25.98
CA GLY A 433 25.23 -4.89 -25.18
C GLY A 433 25.42 -4.68 -23.68
N THR A 434 25.56 -3.46 -23.17
CA THR A 434 25.83 -3.20 -21.72
C THR A 434 25.00 -2.09 -21.11
N ALA A 435 23.84 -1.79 -21.65
CA ALA A 435 22.96 -0.74 -21.12
C ALA A 435 22.16 -1.23 -19.91
N GLN A 436 22.80 -1.35 -18.76
CA GLN A 436 22.13 -1.18 -17.48
C GLN A 436 22.43 0.25 -17.01
N THR A 437 21.51 1.19 -17.29
CA THR A 437 21.52 2.50 -16.65
C THR A 437 21.69 2.30 -15.15
N PRO A 438 22.68 2.92 -14.49
CA PRO A 438 22.89 2.69 -13.07
C PRO A 438 21.62 3.08 -12.32
N LEU A 439 20.88 2.12 -11.78
CA LEU A 439 19.76 2.32 -10.86
C LEU A 439 20.17 3.04 -9.57
N SER A 440 21.45 3.44 -9.44
CA SER A 440 22.09 4.02 -8.28
C SER A 440 21.82 5.51 -8.08
N ALA A 441 21.36 6.24 -9.09
CA ALA A 441 21.06 7.67 -8.92
C ALA A 441 19.61 7.86 -8.46
N LYS A 442 19.41 8.32 -7.24
CA LYS A 442 18.11 8.79 -6.76
C LYS A 442 17.66 9.96 -7.61
N LEU A 443 16.40 9.93 -8.04
CA LEU A 443 15.78 11.09 -8.69
C LEU A 443 15.76 12.26 -7.71
N ARG A 444 16.10 13.48 -8.16
CA ARG A 444 16.04 14.67 -7.31
C ARG A 444 14.69 15.36 -7.49
N ARG A 445 14.03 15.66 -6.38
CA ARG A 445 12.82 16.47 -6.30
C ARG A 445 13.09 17.72 -5.47
N TRP A 446 12.31 18.77 -5.70
CA TRP A 446 12.38 19.99 -4.89
C TRP A 446 11.68 19.76 -3.55
N THR A 447 10.53 19.10 -3.58
CA THR A 447 9.70 18.83 -2.41
C THR A 447 9.96 17.43 -1.83
N ALA A 448 9.93 17.33 -0.52
CA ALA A 448 10.03 16.05 0.17
C ALA A 448 8.86 15.13 -0.20
N ALA A 449 9.15 13.86 -0.43
CA ALA A 449 8.16 12.82 -0.70
C ALA A 449 8.57 11.51 -0.06
N GLY A 450 7.61 10.76 0.45
CA GLY A 450 7.80 9.45 1.08
C GLY A 450 8.55 8.50 0.16
N GLY A 451 9.78 8.10 0.56
CA GLY A 451 10.66 7.28 -0.26
C GLY A 451 11.07 7.88 -1.60
N ASN A 452 10.84 9.17 -1.79
CA ASN A 452 11.08 9.91 -3.03
C ASN A 452 10.31 9.35 -4.24
N ILE A 453 9.13 8.74 -4.00
CA ILE A 453 8.36 8.05 -5.04
C ILE A 453 7.67 9.03 -5.99
N GLY A 454 7.32 10.24 -5.51
CA GLY A 454 6.45 11.17 -6.24
C GLY A 454 5.03 10.63 -6.30
N SER A 455 4.36 10.74 -5.17
CA SER A 455 2.99 10.27 -4.95
C SER A 455 1.95 11.30 -5.33
N VAL A 456 2.34 12.56 -5.49
CA VAL A 456 1.44 13.70 -5.71
C VAL A 456 1.28 13.95 -7.19
N THR A 457 0.02 14.08 -7.64
CA THR A 457 -0.32 14.60 -8.96
C THR A 457 -1.00 15.95 -8.77
N ALA A 458 -0.57 16.96 -9.51
CA ALA A 458 -1.21 18.29 -9.52
C ALA A 458 -2.09 18.44 -10.75
N TYR A 459 -3.35 18.79 -10.52
CA TYR A 459 -4.29 19.19 -11.56
C TYR A 459 -4.53 20.68 -11.47
N VAL A 460 -4.72 21.32 -12.63
CA VAL A 460 -4.97 22.76 -12.73
C VAL A 460 -6.30 22.97 -13.44
N LEU A 461 -7.24 23.57 -12.76
CA LEU A 461 -8.56 23.90 -13.29
C LEU A 461 -8.58 25.40 -13.61
N VAL A 462 -8.74 25.73 -14.89
CA VAL A 462 -8.83 27.10 -15.39
C VAL A 462 -10.29 27.35 -15.78
N PRO A 463 -11.02 28.23 -15.07
CA PRO A 463 -12.43 28.49 -15.34
C PRO A 463 -12.66 29.24 -16.65
N GLU A 464 -13.85 29.06 -17.26
CA GLU A 464 -14.32 29.88 -18.37
C GLU A 464 -14.55 31.32 -17.90
N ARG A 465 -14.06 32.30 -18.65
CA ARG A 465 -14.36 33.73 -18.47
C ARG A 465 -14.20 34.46 -19.78
N GLY A 466 -14.84 35.66 -19.83
CA GLY A 466 -14.92 36.48 -21.01
C GLY A 466 -13.62 36.73 -21.77
N GLU A 467 -13.73 37.28 -22.96
CA GLU A 467 -12.72 37.34 -24.01
C GLU A 467 -11.31 37.69 -23.54
N ASN A 468 -10.34 36.77 -23.80
CA ASN A 468 -8.89 36.99 -23.92
C ASN A 468 -8.02 37.32 -22.68
N ASP A 469 -8.32 36.87 -21.47
CA ASP A 469 -7.49 37.21 -20.32
C ASP A 469 -6.63 36.03 -19.77
N GLY A 470 -5.72 35.46 -20.54
CA GLY A 470 -4.74 34.54 -19.99
C GLY A 470 -3.95 33.75 -21.03
N GLU A 471 -2.70 33.45 -20.70
CA GLU A 471 -1.79 32.65 -21.52
C GLU A 471 -2.22 31.17 -21.61
N LEU A 472 -3.09 30.72 -20.70
CA LEU A 472 -3.61 29.36 -20.65
C LEU A 472 -5.14 29.36 -20.89
N ALA A 473 -5.58 28.60 -21.88
CA ALA A 473 -7.01 28.47 -22.21
C ALA A 473 -7.81 27.84 -21.06
N PRO A 474 -9.11 28.16 -20.94
CA PRO A 474 -10.00 27.48 -19.99
C PRO A 474 -10.00 25.96 -20.18
N GLY A 475 -9.94 25.20 -19.10
CA GLY A 475 -9.87 23.75 -19.17
C GLY A 475 -9.44 23.08 -17.88
N ALA A 476 -9.52 21.77 -17.86
CA ALA A 476 -8.94 20.92 -16.83
C ALA A 476 -7.60 20.35 -17.34
N TYR A 477 -6.55 20.59 -16.61
CA TYR A 477 -5.19 20.17 -16.96
C TYR A 477 -4.60 19.29 -15.89
N VAL A 478 -3.64 18.42 -16.29
CA VAL A 478 -2.77 17.70 -15.37
C VAL A 478 -1.32 18.11 -15.63
N TYR A 479 -0.57 18.32 -14.56
CA TYR A 479 0.86 18.62 -14.65
C TYR A 479 1.66 17.33 -14.85
N ILE A 480 2.45 17.31 -15.92
CA ILE A 480 3.36 16.20 -16.25
C ILE A 480 4.76 16.56 -15.72
N GLU A 481 5.10 15.99 -14.57
CA GLU A 481 6.31 16.33 -13.83
C GLU A 481 7.61 16.03 -14.62
N ARG A 482 7.59 14.96 -15.46
CA ARG A 482 8.74 14.58 -16.29
C ARG A 482 9.06 15.61 -17.37
N ASP A 483 8.03 16.15 -17.99
CA ASP A 483 8.14 16.96 -19.20
C ASP A 483 8.01 18.46 -18.88
N HIS A 484 7.73 18.84 -17.65
CA HIS A 484 7.39 20.19 -17.22
C HIS A 484 6.37 20.84 -18.14
N ALA A 485 5.22 20.18 -18.27
CA ALA A 485 4.16 20.56 -19.19
C ALA A 485 2.78 20.34 -18.56
N LEU A 486 1.77 21.03 -19.07
CA LEU A 486 0.36 20.78 -18.77
C LEU A 486 -0.28 19.98 -19.89
N ALA A 487 -0.97 18.88 -19.58
CA ALA A 487 -1.81 18.15 -20.52
C ALA A 487 -3.27 18.49 -20.30
N LEU A 488 -3.98 18.92 -21.37
CA LEU A 488 -5.41 19.20 -21.33
C LEU A 488 -6.20 17.89 -21.29
N ILE A 489 -6.87 17.61 -20.16
CA ILE A 489 -7.61 16.37 -19.92
C ILE A 489 -9.13 16.51 -20.03
N GLY A 490 -9.65 17.74 -20.00
CA GLY A 490 -11.09 17.98 -20.05
C GLY A 490 -11.46 19.45 -20.27
N PRO A 491 -12.76 19.72 -20.42
CA PRO A 491 -13.27 21.07 -20.53
C PRO A 491 -13.04 21.88 -19.24
N ALA A 492 -13.28 23.18 -19.31
CA ALA A 492 -13.31 24.03 -18.13
C ALA A 492 -14.35 23.54 -17.11
N PRO A 493 -14.06 23.67 -15.80
CA PRO A 493 -15.02 23.29 -14.76
C PRO A 493 -16.30 24.11 -14.91
N SER A 494 -17.47 23.45 -14.81
CA SER A 494 -18.76 24.12 -14.97
C SER A 494 -19.07 25.07 -13.80
N GLU A 495 -19.56 26.26 -14.10
CA GLU A 495 -20.02 27.28 -13.14
C GLU A 495 -21.36 26.95 -12.45
N GLN A 496 -21.76 25.71 -12.30
CA GLN A 496 -23.06 25.42 -11.67
C GLN A 496 -23.09 25.95 -10.23
N THR A 497 -23.72 27.12 -10.10
CA THR A 497 -23.99 27.80 -8.85
C THR A 497 -24.70 26.88 -7.87
N GLY A 498 -24.06 26.62 -6.71
CA GLY A 498 -24.66 25.90 -5.59
C GLY A 498 -24.03 24.57 -5.23
N THR A 499 -23.10 24.02 -6.01
CA THR A 499 -22.33 22.83 -5.66
C THR A 499 -20.98 23.19 -5.03
N GLN A 500 -20.58 22.49 -3.97
CA GLN A 500 -19.32 22.76 -3.24
C GLN A 500 -18.03 22.50 -4.07
N GLY A 501 -18.17 22.17 -5.35
CA GLY A 501 -17.08 21.88 -6.28
C GLY A 501 -16.80 22.97 -7.33
N ALA A 502 -17.76 23.86 -7.61
CA ALA A 502 -17.57 24.92 -8.62
C ALA A 502 -16.38 25.84 -8.25
N VAL A 503 -15.62 26.27 -9.27
CA VAL A 503 -14.58 27.29 -9.07
C VAL A 503 -15.30 28.63 -8.91
N PRO A 504 -15.18 29.32 -7.75
CA PRO A 504 -15.92 30.57 -7.52
C PRO A 504 -15.54 31.65 -8.52
N ASP A 505 -16.50 32.55 -8.78
CA ASP A 505 -16.19 33.80 -9.46
C ASP A 505 -15.06 34.53 -8.72
N GLY A 506 -14.08 35.03 -9.43
CA GLY A 506 -12.93 35.71 -8.81
C GLY A 506 -11.67 34.85 -8.63
N VAL A 507 -11.70 33.51 -8.88
CA VAL A 507 -10.51 32.66 -8.84
C VAL A 507 -9.82 32.62 -10.20
N GLY A 508 -8.51 32.84 -10.24
CA GLY A 508 -7.71 32.82 -11.47
C GLY A 508 -7.45 31.40 -11.99
N ALA A 509 -7.07 30.50 -11.09
CA ALA A 509 -6.89 29.08 -11.34
C ALA A 509 -7.07 28.28 -10.04
N ARG A 510 -7.41 27.02 -10.14
CA ARG A 510 -7.48 26.11 -8.99
C ARG A 510 -6.48 24.99 -9.17
N ILE A 511 -5.66 24.73 -8.15
CA ILE A 511 -4.81 23.54 -8.09
C ILE A 511 -5.50 22.50 -7.20
N VAL A 512 -5.62 21.28 -7.70
CA VAL A 512 -6.04 20.11 -6.94
C VAL A 512 -4.86 19.18 -6.82
N LEU A 513 -4.41 18.90 -5.60
CA LEU A 513 -3.40 17.89 -5.33
C LEU A 513 -4.07 16.58 -4.98
N THR A 514 -3.78 15.56 -5.76
CA THR A 514 -4.24 14.20 -5.52
C THR A 514 -3.10 13.29 -5.10
N GLY A 515 -3.40 12.26 -4.32
CA GLY A 515 -2.43 11.27 -3.88
C GLY A 515 -2.54 9.95 -4.65
N ASN A 516 -1.49 9.53 -5.35
CA ASN A 516 -1.46 8.25 -6.04
C ASN A 516 -1.23 7.10 -5.04
N VAL A 517 -2.31 6.62 -4.43
CA VAL A 517 -2.29 5.60 -3.37
C VAL A 517 -1.76 4.27 -3.90
N ASP A 518 -2.17 3.85 -5.10
CA ASP A 518 -1.75 2.57 -5.69
C ASP A 518 -0.24 2.51 -5.94
N LYS A 519 0.36 3.59 -6.43
CA LYS A 519 1.81 3.67 -6.62
C LYS A 519 2.55 3.54 -5.30
N VAL A 520 2.07 4.23 -4.27
CA VAL A 520 2.67 4.25 -2.93
C VAL A 520 2.48 2.91 -2.23
N ALA A 521 1.34 2.23 -2.42
CA ALA A 521 1.03 0.93 -1.81
C ALA A 521 2.03 -0.15 -2.19
N ARG A 522 2.64 -0.09 -3.38
CA ARG A 522 3.69 -1.03 -3.80
C ARG A 522 4.93 -1.03 -2.90
N LYS A 523 5.13 0.04 -2.14
CA LYS A 523 6.22 0.15 -1.15
C LYS A 523 5.72 0.19 0.29
N TYR A 524 4.66 0.93 0.56
CA TYR A 524 4.21 1.25 1.91
C TYR A 524 2.94 0.52 2.33
N PHE A 525 2.39 -0.35 1.47
CA PHE A 525 1.23 -1.20 1.77
C PHE A 525 0.06 -0.39 2.36
N SER A 526 -0.46 -0.78 3.50
CA SER A 526 -1.57 -0.10 4.19
C SER A 526 -1.29 1.36 4.57
N PHE A 527 -0.03 1.76 4.71
CA PHE A 527 0.34 3.15 4.99
C PHE A 527 0.29 4.08 3.77
N ALA A 528 -0.08 3.57 2.60
CA ALA A 528 -0.02 4.31 1.35
C ALA A 528 -0.83 5.62 1.38
N LEU A 529 -2.08 5.59 1.84
CA LEU A 529 -2.92 6.79 1.94
C LEU A 529 -2.32 7.83 2.88
N ARG A 530 -1.78 7.41 4.04
CA ARG A 530 -1.10 8.30 4.97
C ARG A 530 0.07 9.01 4.32
N ILE A 531 0.94 8.28 3.62
CA ILE A 531 2.10 8.84 2.92
C ILE A 531 1.65 9.81 1.82
N ALA A 532 0.65 9.43 1.02
CA ALA A 532 0.12 10.28 -0.04
C ALA A 532 -0.43 11.62 0.52
N VAL A 533 -1.19 11.58 1.61
CA VAL A 533 -1.71 12.79 2.28
C VAL A 533 -0.57 13.65 2.84
N GLN A 534 0.45 13.04 3.46
CA GLN A 534 1.61 13.76 3.98
C GLN A 534 2.41 14.42 2.85
N ASP A 535 2.63 13.73 1.73
CA ASP A 535 3.32 14.26 0.58
C ASP A 535 2.55 15.42 -0.06
N CYS A 536 1.21 15.32 -0.16
CA CYS A 536 0.35 16.43 -0.59
C CYS A 536 0.50 17.64 0.36
N GLY A 537 0.60 17.42 1.67
CA GLY A 537 0.85 18.48 2.64
C GLY A 537 2.20 19.18 2.44
N CYS A 538 3.26 18.41 2.16
CA CYS A 538 4.57 18.96 1.81
C CYS A 538 4.51 19.80 0.53
N SER A 539 3.85 19.29 -0.51
CA SER A 539 3.66 20.01 -1.77
C SER A 539 2.85 21.29 -1.58
N PHE A 540 1.79 21.25 -0.77
CA PHE A 540 0.97 22.41 -0.45
C PHE A 540 1.77 23.52 0.23
N GLU A 541 2.60 23.17 1.21
CA GLU A 541 3.43 24.18 1.89
C GLU A 541 4.42 24.84 0.94
N VAL A 542 4.99 24.09 -0.01
CA VAL A 542 5.83 24.67 -1.06
C VAL A 542 5.01 25.55 -2.00
N ILE A 543 3.79 25.15 -2.41
CA ILE A 543 2.89 26.00 -3.19
C ILE A 543 2.66 27.33 -2.46
N ARG A 544 2.34 27.28 -1.16
CA ARG A 544 2.08 28.46 -0.34
C ARG A 544 3.29 29.40 -0.30
N LEU A 545 4.47 28.86 0.01
CA LEU A 545 5.71 29.67 0.09
C LEU A 545 6.08 30.30 -1.25
N VAL A 546 5.96 29.52 -2.33
CA VAL A 546 6.30 30.03 -3.68
C VAL A 546 5.27 31.05 -4.15
N ALA A 547 3.99 30.85 -3.91
CA ALA A 547 2.95 31.81 -4.22
C ALA A 547 3.17 33.14 -3.45
N ASP A 548 3.50 33.08 -2.15
CA ASP A 548 3.85 34.26 -1.35
C ASP A 548 5.06 34.99 -1.94
N ALA A 549 6.13 34.27 -2.30
CA ALA A 549 7.33 34.87 -2.88
C ALA A 549 7.08 35.52 -4.24
N LEU A 550 6.17 34.99 -5.04
CA LEU A 550 5.77 35.52 -6.33
C LEU A 550 4.71 36.64 -6.22
N GLY A 551 4.08 36.81 -5.06
CA GLY A 551 3.00 37.77 -4.87
C GLY A 551 1.65 37.28 -5.42
N VAL A 552 1.48 35.98 -5.59
CA VAL A 552 0.25 35.37 -6.08
C VAL A 552 -0.68 35.07 -4.88
N PRO A 553 -1.87 35.68 -4.80
CA PRO A 553 -2.82 35.38 -3.74
C PRO A 553 -3.24 33.91 -3.77
N LEU A 554 -3.33 33.29 -2.59
CA LEU A 554 -3.64 31.88 -2.43
C LEU A 554 -4.69 31.67 -1.34
N ARG A 555 -5.62 30.75 -1.60
CA ARG A 555 -6.59 30.30 -0.60
C ARG A 555 -6.75 28.80 -0.64
N ALA A 556 -6.45 28.11 0.48
CA ALA A 556 -6.76 26.70 0.66
C ALA A 556 -8.26 26.52 0.97
N ARG A 557 -8.90 25.58 0.33
CA ARG A 557 -10.31 25.26 0.56
C ARG A 557 -10.44 24.31 1.76
N ALA A 558 -11.32 24.66 2.69
CA ALA A 558 -11.61 23.81 3.85
C ALA A 558 -12.58 22.66 3.52
N ARG A 559 -13.33 22.76 2.42
CA ARG A 559 -14.33 21.77 2.00
C ARG A 559 -14.42 21.73 0.48
N TRP A 560 -14.67 20.55 -0.06
CA TRP A 560 -14.95 20.30 -1.48
C TRP A 560 -15.82 19.06 -1.65
N ASP A 561 -16.48 18.93 -2.80
CA ASP A 561 -17.16 17.71 -3.20
C ASP A 561 -16.17 16.78 -3.89
N GLU A 562 -15.76 15.72 -3.18
CA GLU A 562 -14.79 14.74 -3.66
C GLU A 562 -15.25 14.02 -4.92
N GLN A 563 -16.55 13.67 -4.98
CA GLN A 563 -17.13 12.96 -6.13
C GLN A 563 -17.19 13.84 -7.37
N GLN A 564 -17.48 15.12 -7.20
CA GLN A 564 -17.49 16.09 -8.31
C GLN A 564 -16.06 16.28 -8.84
N ILE A 565 -15.09 16.55 -7.97
CA ILE A 565 -13.68 16.69 -8.36
C ILE A 565 -13.19 15.43 -9.08
N ALA A 566 -13.50 14.26 -8.57
CA ALA A 566 -13.10 13.00 -9.20
C ALA A 566 -13.68 12.85 -10.61
N ARG A 567 -14.94 13.25 -10.84
CA ARG A 567 -15.55 13.25 -12.18
C ARG A 567 -14.89 14.26 -13.13
N GLU A 568 -14.59 15.47 -12.65
CA GLU A 568 -13.94 16.52 -13.44
C GLU A 568 -12.52 16.14 -13.85
N LEU A 569 -11.81 15.45 -12.98
CA LEU A 569 -10.43 15.04 -13.22
C LEU A 569 -10.32 13.65 -13.88
N GLY A 570 -11.41 12.88 -13.95
CA GLY A 570 -11.39 11.50 -14.41
C GLY A 570 -10.61 10.56 -13.47
N THR A 571 -10.61 10.84 -12.15
CA THR A 571 -9.91 10.05 -11.15
C THR A 571 -10.86 9.13 -10.38
N ASP A 572 -10.32 8.07 -9.80
CA ASP A 572 -11.03 7.26 -8.82
C ASP A 572 -10.67 7.75 -7.40
N PRO A 573 -11.64 8.22 -6.61
CA PRO A 573 -11.36 8.75 -5.28
C PRO A 573 -10.82 7.72 -4.28
N VAL A 574 -10.83 6.43 -4.61
CA VAL A 574 -10.21 5.39 -3.76
C VAL A 574 -8.71 5.28 -4.02
N SER A 575 -8.31 5.17 -5.27
CA SER A 575 -6.90 5.02 -5.67
C SER A 575 -6.16 6.35 -5.83
N GLU A 576 -6.91 7.45 -6.04
CA GLU A 576 -6.36 8.78 -6.25
C GLU A 576 -7.27 9.88 -5.62
N PRO A 577 -7.37 9.94 -4.27
CA PRO A 577 -8.18 10.93 -3.58
C PRO A 577 -7.64 12.35 -3.78
N ALA A 578 -8.56 13.33 -3.89
CA ALA A 578 -8.25 14.74 -3.77
C ALA A 578 -7.89 15.06 -2.32
N CYS A 579 -6.63 15.38 -2.05
CA CYS A 579 -6.14 15.65 -0.70
C CYS A 579 -6.14 17.12 -0.34
N ILE A 580 -5.90 18.00 -1.32
CA ILE A 580 -5.81 19.45 -1.12
C ILE A 580 -6.38 20.17 -2.33
N VAL A 581 -7.16 21.21 -2.08
CA VAL A 581 -7.70 22.12 -3.10
C VAL A 581 -7.29 23.53 -2.77
N VAL A 582 -6.66 24.21 -3.73
CA VAL A 582 -6.10 25.56 -3.57
C VAL A 582 -6.58 26.45 -4.71
N ASP A 583 -7.17 27.58 -4.37
CA ASP A 583 -7.49 28.64 -5.32
C ASP A 583 -6.33 29.62 -5.41
N LEU A 584 -5.88 29.93 -6.63
CA LEU A 584 -4.82 30.87 -6.95
C LEU A 584 -5.37 32.09 -7.68
N GLY A 585 -4.78 33.22 -7.39
CA GLY A 585 -5.27 34.49 -7.90
C GLY A 585 -6.58 34.86 -7.21
N GLY A 586 -6.97 36.08 -7.37
CA GLY A 586 -8.16 36.63 -6.74
C GLY A 586 -8.06 38.14 -6.64
N ARG A 587 -8.99 38.75 -5.91
CA ARG A 587 -9.06 40.17 -5.67
C ARG A 587 -7.82 40.68 -4.93
N ARG A 588 -7.19 41.72 -5.45
CA ARG A 588 -6.31 42.54 -4.61
C ARG A 588 -7.21 43.48 -3.81
N ALA A 589 -7.17 43.39 -2.48
CA ALA A 589 -7.66 44.48 -1.65
C ALA A 589 -6.76 45.67 -1.87
N HIS A 590 -7.34 46.86 -2.11
CA HIS A 590 -6.64 48.13 -2.22
C HIS A 590 -6.04 48.55 -0.87
#